data_8b2f8289e75b33c175404f8f41ed3482
#
_entry.id   8b2f8289e75b33c175404f8f41ed3482
#
_cell.length_a   1.000
_cell.length_b   1.000
_cell.length_c   1.000
_cell.angle_alpha   90.00
_cell.angle_beta   90.00
_cell.angle_gamma   90.00
#
_symmetry.space_group_name_H-M   'P 1'
#
loop_
_entity.id
_entity.type
_entity.pdbx_description
1 polymer ?
#
loop_
_entity_poly.entity_id
_entity_poly.type
_entity_poly.pdbx_seq_one_letter_code
_entity_poly.pdbx_strand_id
1 'polypeptide(L)'
;MSRRSFTAAQKLLHWSMAVAIIAMLFIGVGMVATLAPIHADLVALHRPLGVVILVLALIRLGLRLRRGAPPLPADLPWWQTLSARGSHVLLYALMIAMPLVGWGMLSAGGYPIVLHGAWQLPPILPQSNLLQVVLRQSHRWLGLVFFAVILLHIAAALFHGLSRRDGVFSSMVRGR
;
A
#
# COMPACT_ATOMS: atom_id res chain seq x y z
N MET A 1 8.45 9.86 28.51
CA MET A 1 8.41 10.97 27.53
C MET A 1 7.77 10.49 26.22
N SER A 2 6.63 11.05 25.82
CA SER A 2 5.96 10.72 24.55
C SER A 2 6.79 11.23 23.38
N ARG A 3 7.01 10.37 22.35
CA ARG A 3 7.76 10.77 21.14
C ARG A 3 6.95 11.77 20.33
N ARG A 4 7.55 12.94 20.05
CA ARG A 4 6.92 13.98 19.21
C ARG A 4 7.01 13.68 17.69
N SER A 5 7.83 12.74 17.26
CA SER A 5 8.04 12.41 15.85
C SER A 5 8.31 10.93 15.60
N PHE A 6 8.11 10.48 14.36
CA PHE A 6 8.49 9.15 13.90
C PHE A 6 10.01 8.99 13.84
N THR A 7 10.51 7.77 13.99
CA THR A 7 11.93 7.46 13.83
C THR A 7 12.37 7.59 12.38
N ALA A 8 13.67 7.79 12.13
CA ALA A 8 14.21 7.85 10.77
C ALA A 8 13.85 6.63 9.93
N ALA A 9 13.93 5.41 10.53
CA ALA A 9 13.54 4.18 9.85
C ALA A 9 12.04 4.14 9.45
N GLN A 10 11.15 4.61 10.35
CA GLN A 10 9.72 4.70 10.03
C GLN A 10 9.43 5.71 8.90
N LYS A 11 10.14 6.83 8.86
CA LYS A 11 10.02 7.84 7.81
C LYS A 11 10.55 7.33 6.48
N LEU A 12 11.77 6.79 6.46
CA LEU A 12 12.38 6.24 5.26
C LEU A 12 11.46 5.18 4.63
N LEU A 13 10.99 4.24 5.44
CA LEU A 13 10.10 3.17 4.99
C LEU A 13 8.75 3.71 4.49
N HIS A 14 8.22 4.77 5.13
CA HIS A 14 7.00 5.43 4.66
C HIS A 14 7.18 6.03 3.27
N TRP A 15 8.20 6.83 3.07
CA TRP A 15 8.40 7.54 1.82
C TRP A 15 8.80 6.61 0.68
N SER A 16 9.65 5.60 0.94
CA SER A 16 9.97 4.57 -0.05
C SER A 16 8.72 3.81 -0.49
N MET A 17 7.86 3.43 0.46
CA MET A 17 6.59 2.77 0.14
C MET A 17 5.62 3.70 -0.58
N ALA A 18 5.54 4.99 -0.20
CA ALA A 18 4.68 5.95 -0.88
C ALA A 18 5.04 6.06 -2.38
N VAL A 19 6.33 6.18 -2.69
CA VAL A 19 6.81 6.20 -4.08
C VAL A 19 6.48 4.89 -4.81
N ALA A 20 6.79 3.73 -4.18
CA ALA A 20 6.54 2.42 -4.77
C ALA A 20 5.05 2.16 -5.03
N ILE A 21 4.17 2.54 -4.09
CA ILE A 21 2.72 2.34 -4.22
C ILE A 21 2.13 3.29 -5.27
N ILE A 22 2.54 4.55 -5.32
CA ILE A 22 2.11 5.49 -6.36
C ILE A 22 2.55 4.97 -7.74
N ALA A 23 3.80 4.55 -7.89
CA ALA A 23 4.27 3.94 -9.14
C ALA A 23 3.44 2.70 -9.52
N MET A 24 3.16 1.82 -8.54
CA MET A 24 2.33 0.62 -8.73
C MET A 24 0.91 0.95 -9.22
N LEU A 25 0.29 2.01 -8.70
CA LEU A 25 -1.04 2.45 -9.15
C LEU A 25 -1.01 2.90 -10.61
N PHE A 26 0.00 3.69 -11.01
CA PHE A 26 0.15 4.10 -12.40
C PHE A 26 0.45 2.92 -13.33
N ILE A 27 1.30 1.98 -12.91
CA ILE A 27 1.54 0.73 -13.63
C ILE A 27 0.23 -0.05 -13.80
N GLY A 28 -0.56 -0.20 -12.74
CA GLY A 28 -1.84 -0.89 -12.77
C GLY A 28 -2.85 -0.24 -13.72
N VAL A 29 -2.95 1.09 -13.70
CA VAL A 29 -3.79 1.84 -14.65
C VAL A 29 -3.28 1.67 -16.08
N GLY A 30 -1.97 1.77 -16.31
CA GLY A 30 -1.34 1.56 -17.61
C GLY A 30 -1.63 0.18 -18.18
N MET A 31 -1.59 -0.87 -17.36
CA MET A 31 -1.93 -2.24 -17.77
C MET A 31 -3.38 -2.40 -18.26
N VAL A 32 -4.31 -1.61 -17.73
CA VAL A 32 -5.72 -1.63 -18.16
C VAL A 32 -5.97 -0.73 -19.36
N ALA A 33 -5.19 0.36 -19.48
CA ALA A 33 -5.38 1.38 -20.49
C ALA A 33 -4.72 1.07 -21.84
N THR A 34 -3.81 0.10 -21.92
CA THR A 34 -3.07 -0.17 -23.17
C THR A 34 -3.02 -1.66 -23.51
N LEU A 35 -3.11 -1.96 -24.81
CA LEU A 35 -2.82 -3.27 -25.42
C LEU A 35 -1.52 -3.25 -26.23
N ALA A 36 -0.80 -2.12 -26.25
CA ALA A 36 0.50 -1.98 -26.93
C ALA A 36 1.56 -2.92 -26.32
N PRO A 37 2.68 -3.19 -27.00
CA PRO A 37 3.75 -4.08 -26.50
C PRO A 37 4.23 -3.77 -25.07
N ILE A 38 4.20 -2.50 -24.66
CA ILE A 38 4.52 -2.07 -23.30
C ILE A 38 3.65 -2.73 -22.21
N HIS A 39 2.49 -3.28 -22.56
CA HIS A 39 1.65 -4.03 -21.60
C HIS A 39 2.42 -5.18 -20.96
N ALA A 40 3.20 -5.93 -21.73
CA ALA A 40 3.99 -7.05 -21.21
C ALA A 40 5.04 -6.57 -20.20
N ASP A 41 5.69 -5.45 -20.46
CA ASP A 41 6.71 -4.86 -19.58
C ASP A 41 6.07 -4.35 -18.27
N LEU A 42 4.89 -3.72 -18.37
CA LEU A 42 4.12 -3.28 -17.19
C LEU A 42 3.72 -4.48 -16.32
N VAL A 43 3.27 -5.58 -16.91
CA VAL A 43 2.95 -6.83 -16.17
C VAL A 43 4.21 -7.41 -15.53
N ALA A 44 5.33 -7.45 -16.25
CA ALA A 44 6.61 -7.97 -15.75
C ALA A 44 7.13 -7.15 -14.55
N LEU A 45 6.89 -5.84 -14.53
CA LEU A 45 7.27 -4.95 -13.43
C LEU A 45 6.26 -5.00 -12.27
N HIS A 46 4.96 -5.10 -12.56
CA HIS A 46 3.89 -5.09 -11.56
C HIS A 46 4.02 -6.25 -10.56
N ARG A 47 4.31 -7.45 -11.04
CA ARG A 47 4.36 -8.67 -10.22
C ARG A 47 5.44 -8.61 -9.14
N PRO A 48 6.74 -8.42 -9.46
CA PRO A 48 7.80 -8.35 -8.45
C PRO A 48 7.66 -7.13 -7.54
N LEU A 49 7.24 -5.97 -8.07
CA LEU A 49 7.01 -4.77 -7.26
C LEU A 49 5.90 -4.98 -6.23
N GLY A 50 4.85 -5.74 -6.58
CA GLY A 50 3.80 -6.12 -5.63
C GLY A 50 4.33 -6.95 -4.46
N VAL A 51 5.23 -7.89 -4.73
CA VAL A 51 5.89 -8.68 -3.67
C VAL A 51 6.79 -7.81 -2.80
N VAL A 52 7.55 -6.90 -3.40
CA VAL A 52 8.38 -5.94 -2.65
C VAL A 52 7.51 -5.07 -1.73
N ILE A 53 6.38 -4.56 -2.23
CA ILE A 53 5.44 -3.76 -1.42
C ILE A 53 4.88 -4.59 -0.26
N LEU A 54 4.55 -5.86 -0.47
CA LEU A 54 4.07 -6.75 0.60
C LEU A 54 5.12 -6.89 1.71
N VAL A 55 6.37 -7.18 1.35
CA VAL A 55 7.48 -7.32 2.32
C VAL A 55 7.68 -6.01 3.09
N LEU A 56 7.74 -4.88 2.39
CA LEU A 56 7.89 -3.57 3.02
C LEU A 56 6.70 -3.23 3.94
N ALA A 57 5.47 -3.59 3.56
CA ALA A 57 4.28 -3.39 4.37
C ALA A 57 4.33 -4.20 5.68
N LEU A 58 4.77 -5.44 5.63
CA LEU A 58 4.95 -6.29 6.81
C LEU A 58 6.05 -5.76 7.74
N ILE A 59 7.19 -5.33 7.19
CA ILE A 59 8.27 -4.70 7.96
C ILE A 59 7.76 -3.41 8.62
N ARG A 60 7.03 -2.57 7.87
CA ARG A 60 6.48 -1.32 8.38
C ARG A 60 5.44 -1.56 9.48
N LEU A 61 4.57 -2.55 9.31
CA LEU A 61 3.60 -2.94 10.34
C LEU A 61 4.31 -3.43 11.61
N GLY A 62 5.32 -4.28 11.48
CA GLY A 62 6.14 -4.75 12.60
C GLY A 62 6.82 -3.60 13.36
N LEU A 63 7.40 -2.63 12.63
CA LEU A 63 7.98 -1.42 13.25
C LEU A 63 6.92 -0.54 13.92
N ARG A 64 5.73 -0.44 13.33
CA ARG A 64 4.61 0.31 13.91
C ARG A 64 4.11 -0.32 15.21
N LEU A 65 3.98 -1.64 15.25
CA LEU A 65 3.54 -2.36 16.45
C LEU A 65 4.58 -2.29 17.57
N ARG A 66 5.87 -2.41 17.23
CA ARG A 66 6.96 -2.36 18.23
C ARG A 66 7.25 -0.95 18.75
N ARG A 67 7.20 0.06 17.91
CA ARG A 67 7.65 1.43 18.25
C ARG A 67 6.49 2.40 18.47
N GLY A 68 5.28 2.04 18.10
CA GLY A 68 4.12 2.91 18.19
C GLY A 68 4.17 4.06 17.17
N ALA A 69 3.33 5.06 17.40
CA ALA A 69 3.28 6.33 16.70
C ALA A 69 3.24 7.50 17.68
N PRO A 70 3.63 8.70 17.24
CA PRO A 70 3.36 9.92 17.98
C PRO A 70 1.86 10.06 18.26
N PRO A 71 1.48 10.61 19.42
CA PRO A 71 0.08 10.90 19.72
C PRO A 71 -0.47 11.92 18.72
N LEU A 72 -1.76 11.80 18.44
CA LEU A 72 -2.49 12.84 17.71
C LEU A 72 -2.66 14.08 18.59
N PRO A 73 -2.85 15.28 18.00
CA PRO A 73 -3.15 16.49 18.73
C PRO A 73 -4.39 16.31 19.65
N ALA A 74 -4.30 16.81 20.89
CA ALA A 74 -5.36 16.61 21.88
C ALA A 74 -6.66 17.39 21.58
N ASP A 75 -6.54 18.43 20.75
CA ASP A 75 -7.65 19.31 20.32
C ASP A 75 -8.41 18.76 19.08
N LEU A 76 -8.04 17.56 18.58
CA LEU A 76 -8.74 16.92 17.48
C LEU A 76 -10.16 16.47 17.91
N PRO A 77 -11.20 16.81 17.14
CA PRO A 77 -12.53 16.21 17.32
C PRO A 77 -12.47 14.69 17.25
N TRP A 78 -13.32 14.02 18.02
CA TRP A 78 -13.34 12.57 18.11
C TRP A 78 -13.47 11.86 16.73
N TRP A 79 -14.28 12.42 15.84
CA TRP A 79 -14.48 11.85 14.49
C TRP A 79 -13.22 11.95 13.60
N GLN A 80 -12.42 13.02 13.75
CA GLN A 80 -11.13 13.13 13.05
C GLN A 80 -10.11 12.11 13.60
N THR A 81 -10.10 11.93 14.91
CA THR A 81 -9.25 10.91 15.55
C THR A 81 -9.63 9.50 15.08
N LEU A 82 -10.93 9.19 15.01
CA LEU A 82 -11.45 7.91 14.53
C LEU A 82 -11.09 7.70 13.04
N SER A 83 -11.33 8.72 12.20
CA SER A 83 -11.00 8.69 10.77
C SER A 83 -9.51 8.51 10.53
N ALA A 84 -8.65 9.20 11.29
CA ALA A 84 -7.19 9.05 11.19
C ALA A 84 -6.73 7.63 11.55
N ARG A 85 -7.29 7.04 12.62
CA ARG A 85 -6.97 5.65 13.01
C ARG A 85 -7.52 4.65 12.00
N GLY A 86 -8.78 4.80 11.61
CA GLY A 86 -9.45 3.93 10.64
C GLY A 86 -8.78 3.93 9.28
N SER A 87 -8.39 5.10 8.75
CA SER A 87 -7.68 5.20 7.48
C SER A 87 -6.33 4.49 7.51
N HIS A 88 -5.57 4.58 8.59
CA HIS A 88 -4.32 3.83 8.72
C HIS A 88 -4.53 2.31 8.78
N VAL A 89 -5.53 1.84 9.53
CA VAL A 89 -5.89 0.41 9.56
C VAL A 89 -6.26 -0.07 8.16
N LEU A 90 -7.11 0.68 7.46
CA LEU A 90 -7.54 0.36 6.10
C LEU A 90 -6.37 0.36 5.10
N LEU A 91 -5.46 1.35 5.19
CA LEU A 91 -4.25 1.39 4.36
C LEU A 91 -3.36 0.16 4.58
N TYR A 92 -3.11 -0.25 5.83
CA TYR A 92 -2.35 -1.46 6.11
C TYR A 92 -3.05 -2.72 5.59
N ALA A 93 -4.37 -2.82 5.79
CA ALA A 93 -5.16 -3.93 5.26
C ALA A 93 -5.04 -4.03 3.74
N LEU A 94 -5.19 -2.91 3.02
CA LEU A 94 -5.08 -2.86 1.57
C LEU A 94 -3.67 -3.12 1.06
N MET A 95 -2.63 -2.59 1.72
CA MET A 95 -1.23 -2.86 1.35
C MET A 95 -0.86 -4.33 1.46
N ILE A 96 -1.51 -5.09 2.34
CA ILE A 96 -1.28 -6.53 2.52
C ILE A 96 -2.23 -7.33 1.62
N ALA A 97 -3.51 -7.00 1.60
CA ALA A 97 -4.52 -7.75 0.84
C ALA A 97 -4.29 -7.69 -0.67
N MET A 98 -3.92 -6.53 -1.22
CA MET A 98 -3.73 -6.35 -2.66
C MET A 98 -2.70 -7.31 -3.27
N PRO A 99 -1.45 -7.39 -2.75
CA PRO A 99 -0.47 -8.33 -3.28
C PRO A 99 -0.88 -9.80 -3.05
N LEU A 100 -1.51 -10.13 -1.92
CA LEU A 100 -1.98 -11.49 -1.63
C LEU A 100 -3.11 -11.91 -2.58
N VAL A 101 -4.07 -11.03 -2.84
CA VAL A 101 -5.14 -11.28 -3.83
C VAL A 101 -4.55 -11.43 -5.23
N GLY A 102 -3.57 -10.60 -5.61
CA GLY A 102 -2.85 -10.73 -6.87
C GLY A 102 -2.09 -12.07 -6.98
N TRP A 103 -1.42 -12.48 -5.92
CA TRP A 103 -0.72 -13.77 -5.85
C TRP A 103 -1.70 -14.94 -5.96
N GLY A 104 -2.79 -14.91 -5.18
CA GLY A 104 -3.85 -15.92 -5.26
C GLY A 104 -4.50 -15.99 -6.65
N MET A 105 -4.76 -14.84 -7.29
CA MET A 105 -5.30 -14.77 -8.65
C MET A 105 -4.39 -15.46 -9.67
N LEU A 106 -3.09 -15.20 -9.62
CA LEU A 106 -2.13 -15.83 -10.54
C LEU A 106 -1.98 -17.32 -10.23
N SER A 107 -1.96 -17.71 -8.95
CA SER A 107 -1.95 -19.12 -8.53
C SER A 107 -3.17 -19.87 -9.06
N ALA A 108 -4.36 -19.32 -8.87
CA ALA A 108 -5.61 -19.93 -9.34
C ALA A 108 -5.69 -20.02 -10.88
N GLY A 109 -5.02 -19.12 -11.60
CA GLY A 109 -4.92 -19.15 -13.05
C GLY A 109 -3.80 -20.06 -13.62
N GLY A 110 -2.97 -20.64 -12.75
CA GLY A 110 -1.80 -21.42 -13.17
C GLY A 110 -0.66 -20.58 -13.74
N TYR A 111 -0.62 -19.26 -13.46
CA TYR A 111 0.41 -18.35 -13.94
C TYR A 111 1.54 -18.22 -12.90
N PRO A 112 2.82 -18.45 -13.29
CA PRO A 112 3.93 -18.28 -12.38
C PRO A 112 4.16 -16.80 -12.05
N ILE A 113 4.56 -16.52 -10.81
CA ILE A 113 5.10 -15.22 -10.42
C ILE A 113 6.61 -15.32 -10.47
N VAL A 114 7.18 -14.88 -11.59
CA VAL A 114 8.63 -14.80 -11.78
C VAL A 114 9.11 -13.50 -11.15
N LEU A 115 10.04 -13.58 -10.21
CA LEU A 115 10.65 -12.42 -9.55
C LEU A 115 11.88 -11.95 -10.33
N HIS A 116 12.80 -12.86 -10.62
CA HIS A 116 13.99 -12.60 -11.43
C HIS A 116 14.59 -13.93 -11.92
N GLY A 117 14.89 -14.02 -13.21
CA GLY A 117 15.48 -15.23 -13.80
C GLY A 117 14.61 -16.48 -13.51
N ALA A 118 15.19 -17.48 -12.84
CA ALA A 118 14.51 -18.71 -12.48
C ALA A 118 13.73 -18.64 -11.16
N TRP A 119 13.81 -17.54 -10.42
CA TRP A 119 13.17 -17.41 -9.11
C TRP A 119 11.67 -17.17 -9.26
N GLN A 120 10.88 -18.15 -8.83
CA GLN A 120 9.42 -18.10 -8.88
C GLN A 120 8.82 -18.30 -7.49
N LEU A 121 7.74 -17.60 -7.22
CA LEU A 121 6.96 -17.85 -6.00
C LEU A 121 6.09 -19.10 -6.19
N PRO A 122 5.97 -19.97 -5.15
CA PRO A 122 5.10 -21.13 -5.20
C PRO A 122 3.63 -20.69 -5.30
N PRO A 123 2.73 -21.52 -5.90
CA PRO A 123 1.31 -21.26 -5.85
C PRO A 123 0.78 -21.38 -4.42
N ILE A 124 -0.11 -20.46 -4.02
CA ILE A 124 -0.76 -20.44 -2.70
C ILE A 124 -2.21 -20.92 -2.74
N LEU A 125 -2.75 -21.12 -3.92
CA LEU A 125 -4.11 -21.61 -4.15
C LEU A 125 -4.12 -22.65 -5.27
N PRO A 126 -5.09 -23.60 -5.26
CA PRO A 126 -5.26 -24.55 -6.35
C PRO A 126 -5.75 -23.85 -7.62
N GLN A 127 -5.49 -24.47 -8.77
CA GLN A 127 -5.98 -23.97 -10.05
C GLN A 127 -7.51 -24.10 -10.10
N SER A 128 -8.18 -22.99 -10.44
CA SER A 128 -9.64 -22.90 -10.55
C SER A 128 -10.01 -21.63 -11.33
N ASN A 129 -10.69 -21.82 -12.46
CA ASN A 129 -11.16 -20.70 -13.28
C ASN A 129 -12.11 -19.77 -12.52
N LEU A 130 -13.03 -20.34 -11.72
CA LEU A 130 -13.95 -19.53 -10.92
C LEU A 130 -13.20 -18.67 -9.91
N LEU A 131 -12.27 -19.27 -9.18
CA LEU A 131 -11.48 -18.56 -8.18
C LEU A 131 -10.61 -17.47 -8.81
N GLN A 132 -10.01 -17.74 -9.97
CA GLN A 132 -9.26 -16.74 -10.73
C GLN A 132 -10.11 -15.54 -11.12
N VAL A 133 -11.33 -15.77 -11.63
CA VAL A 133 -12.26 -14.69 -12.03
C VAL A 133 -12.67 -13.85 -10.81
N VAL A 134 -13.04 -14.50 -9.72
CA VAL A 134 -13.42 -13.81 -8.46
C VAL A 134 -12.28 -12.97 -7.93
N LEU A 135 -11.06 -13.52 -7.84
CA LEU A 135 -9.89 -12.80 -7.33
C LEU A 135 -9.45 -11.66 -8.26
N ARG A 136 -9.61 -11.82 -9.59
CA ARG A 136 -9.35 -10.74 -10.57
C ARG A 136 -10.29 -9.57 -10.34
N GLN A 137 -11.58 -9.81 -10.16
CA GLN A 137 -12.54 -8.74 -9.88
C GLN A 137 -12.28 -8.09 -8.51
N SER A 138 -11.98 -8.90 -7.50
CA SER A 138 -11.60 -8.41 -6.17
C SER A 138 -10.37 -7.50 -6.25
N HIS A 139 -9.31 -7.92 -6.95
CA HIS A 139 -8.09 -7.13 -7.14
C HIS A 139 -8.39 -5.78 -7.81
N ARG A 140 -9.23 -5.79 -8.83
CA ARG A 140 -9.65 -4.56 -9.54
C ARG A 140 -10.38 -3.59 -8.60
N TRP A 141 -11.40 -4.06 -7.89
CA TRP A 141 -12.19 -3.21 -6.99
C TRP A 141 -11.39 -2.72 -5.78
N LEU A 142 -10.60 -3.60 -5.17
CA LEU A 142 -9.70 -3.23 -4.10
C LEU A 142 -8.66 -2.18 -4.57
N GLY A 143 -8.18 -2.28 -5.82
CA GLY A 143 -7.30 -1.28 -6.40
C GLY A 143 -7.92 0.11 -6.48
N LEU A 144 -9.19 0.21 -6.91
CA LEU A 144 -9.94 1.47 -6.95
C LEU A 144 -10.17 2.03 -5.53
N VAL A 145 -10.56 1.17 -4.59
CA VAL A 145 -10.72 1.57 -3.18
C VAL A 145 -9.39 2.05 -2.61
N PHE A 146 -8.30 1.32 -2.87
CA PHE A 146 -6.97 1.69 -2.40
C PHE A 146 -6.54 3.05 -2.95
N PHE A 147 -6.76 3.28 -4.24
CA PHE A 147 -6.49 4.59 -4.87
C PHE A 147 -7.26 5.72 -4.18
N ALA A 148 -8.57 5.54 -3.96
CA ALA A 148 -9.40 6.54 -3.28
C ALA A 148 -8.92 6.82 -1.84
N VAL A 149 -8.57 5.76 -1.08
CA VAL A 149 -8.07 5.89 0.29
C VAL A 149 -6.72 6.62 0.33
N ILE A 150 -5.84 6.38 -0.66
CA ILE A 150 -4.56 7.10 -0.78
C ILE A 150 -4.80 8.58 -1.07
N LEU A 151 -5.70 8.93 -1.97
CA LEU A 151 -6.05 10.34 -2.25
C LEU A 151 -6.58 11.05 -1.00
N LEU A 152 -7.48 10.40 -0.26
CA LEU A 152 -7.99 10.92 1.01
C LEU A 152 -6.88 11.07 2.06
N HIS A 153 -5.96 10.11 2.14
CA HIS A 153 -4.81 10.18 3.04
C HIS A 153 -3.88 11.35 2.70
N ILE A 154 -3.59 11.56 1.42
CA ILE A 154 -2.79 12.70 0.94
C ILE A 154 -3.51 14.01 1.25
N ALA A 155 -4.80 14.11 0.94
CA ALA A 155 -5.60 15.30 1.22
C ALA A 155 -5.64 15.64 2.72
N ALA A 156 -5.82 14.63 3.59
CA ALA A 156 -5.75 14.83 5.03
C ALA A 156 -4.36 15.29 5.49
N ALA A 157 -3.29 14.69 4.95
CA ALA A 157 -1.92 15.10 5.28
C ALA A 157 -1.63 16.54 4.87
N LEU A 158 -2.09 16.96 3.69
CA LEU A 158 -1.97 18.35 3.22
C LEU A 158 -2.81 19.31 4.06
N PHE A 159 -4.03 18.94 4.44
CA PHE A 159 -4.87 19.73 5.34
C PHE A 159 -4.16 19.97 6.69
N HIS A 160 -3.61 18.93 7.31
CA HIS A 160 -2.83 19.06 8.55
C HIS A 160 -1.53 19.87 8.38
N GLY A 161 -0.89 19.75 7.21
CA GLY A 161 0.36 20.47 6.92
C GLY A 161 0.19 21.94 6.55
N LEU A 162 -0.81 22.26 5.73
CA LEU A 162 -0.97 23.60 5.14
C LEU A 162 -1.97 24.49 5.91
N SER A 163 -3.12 23.90 6.29
CA SER A 163 -4.22 24.63 6.92
C SER A 163 -4.10 24.58 8.45
N ARG A 164 -4.11 23.38 9.03
CA ARG A 164 -4.16 23.20 10.48
C ARG A 164 -2.79 23.44 11.15
N ARG A 165 -1.70 23.12 10.49
CA ARG A 165 -0.30 23.31 10.94
C ARG A 165 -0.02 22.73 12.34
N ASP A 166 -0.66 21.63 12.68
CA ASP A 166 -0.70 21.01 14.01
C ASP A 166 0.46 20.02 14.30
N GLY A 167 1.43 19.93 13.42
CA GLY A 167 2.60 19.07 13.60
C GLY A 167 2.44 17.64 13.09
N VAL A 168 1.23 17.18 12.75
CA VAL A 168 0.98 15.83 12.24
C VAL A 168 1.81 15.54 10.99
N PHE A 169 1.71 16.39 9.99
CA PHE A 169 2.50 16.26 8.75
C PHE A 169 4.01 16.38 9.00
N SER A 170 4.43 17.40 9.77
CA SER A 170 5.85 17.65 10.04
C SER A 170 6.50 16.52 10.84
N SER A 171 5.76 15.79 11.66
CA SER A 171 6.26 14.62 12.40
C SER A 171 6.76 13.49 11.48
N MET A 172 6.22 13.41 10.24
CA MET A 172 6.62 12.44 9.23
C MET A 172 7.71 12.97 8.28
N VAL A 173 7.86 14.31 8.15
CA VAL A 173 8.84 14.94 7.24
C VAL A 173 10.09 15.36 7.98
N ARG A 174 9.98 16.28 8.95
CA ARG A 174 11.12 16.99 9.55
C ARG A 174 11.62 16.46 10.89
N GLY A 175 10.79 15.75 11.65
CA GLY A 175 11.23 15.12 12.89
C GLY A 175 11.47 16.09 14.06
N ARG A 176 10.67 17.13 14.17
CA ARG A 176 10.60 17.97 15.37
C ARG A 176 9.52 17.50 16.31
#